data_87ba28713d3075cffb903782741215e7
#
_entry.id   87ba28713d3075cffb903782741215e7
#
_cell.length_a   1.000
_cell.length_b   1.000
_cell.length_c   1.000
_cell.angle_alpha   90.00
_cell.angle_beta   90.00
_cell.angle_gamma   90.00
#
_symmetry.space_group_name_H-M   'P 1'
#
loop_
_entity.id
_entity.type
_entity.pdbx_description
1 polymer ?
#
loop_
_entity_poly.entity_id
_entity_poly.type
_entity_poly.pdbx_seq_one_letter_code
_entity_poly.pdbx_strand_id
1 'polypeptide(L)'
;EKMSLDKTSIVIQFHVAFMFLPSLITGNLIKKYGHNFIMYLGLIMYSVTILISFLDQNFYNYLFALIFLGIGWNFLFISGTSLLVLNYKEEEKFKAQGFNDFIVYSIHAIGSLSAGVFLMLTNWKIMNILCIPILIIIYCKIVAWPLIPFFRKRTHYFNFIGIF
;
A
#
# COMPACT_ATOMS: atom_id res chain seq x y z
N GLU A 1 19.81 -20.69 -2.27
CA GLU A 1 19.29 -21.70 -1.33
C GLU A 1 17.77 -21.74 -1.43
N LYS A 2 17.19 -22.92 -1.68
CA LYS A 2 15.73 -23.06 -1.63
C LYS A 2 15.29 -22.98 -0.17
N MET A 3 14.55 -21.93 0.16
CA MET A 3 13.97 -21.77 1.50
C MET A 3 12.99 -22.91 1.77
N SER A 4 13.02 -23.48 2.98
CA SER A 4 12.07 -24.54 3.37
C SER A 4 10.63 -24.02 3.38
N LEU A 5 9.64 -24.91 3.18
CA LEU A 5 8.22 -24.56 3.19
C LEU A 5 7.82 -23.88 4.51
N ASP A 6 8.33 -24.36 5.65
CA ASP A 6 8.04 -23.78 6.96
C ASP A 6 8.52 -22.33 7.07
N LYS A 7 9.74 -22.03 6.63
CA LYS A 7 10.27 -20.67 6.61
C LYS A 7 9.48 -19.77 5.68
N THR A 8 9.09 -20.26 4.49
CA THR A 8 8.24 -19.53 3.54
C THR A 8 6.89 -19.21 4.17
N SER A 9 6.27 -20.19 4.84
CA SER A 9 5.00 -20.01 5.54
C SER A 9 5.09 -18.91 6.61
N ILE A 10 6.14 -18.93 7.44
CA ILE A 10 6.38 -17.89 8.46
C ILE A 10 6.45 -16.49 7.81
N VAL A 11 7.23 -16.35 6.74
CA VAL A 11 7.38 -15.06 6.03
C VAL A 11 6.03 -14.53 5.52
N ILE A 12 5.20 -15.41 4.94
CA ILE A 12 3.87 -15.04 4.45
C ILE A 12 2.94 -14.68 5.61
N GLN A 13 2.96 -15.43 6.72
CA GLN A 13 2.13 -15.13 7.89
C GLN A 13 2.46 -13.76 8.48
N PHE A 14 3.75 -13.41 8.62
CA PHE A 14 4.16 -12.09 9.07
C PHE A 14 3.74 -10.99 8.08
N HIS A 15 3.89 -11.23 6.77
CA HIS A 15 3.40 -10.30 5.76
C HIS A 15 1.91 -9.98 5.96
N VAL A 16 1.08 -11.02 6.03
CA VAL A 16 -0.37 -10.87 6.23
C VAL A 16 -0.69 -10.18 7.56
N ALA A 17 -0.01 -10.56 8.64
CA ALA A 17 -0.18 -9.91 9.94
C ALA A 17 0.12 -8.40 9.85
N PHE A 18 1.21 -8.01 9.21
CA PHE A 18 1.58 -6.60 9.04
C PHE A 18 0.78 -5.84 7.96
N MET A 19 -0.01 -6.52 7.15
CA MET A 19 -1.05 -5.87 6.34
C MET A 19 -2.22 -5.36 7.20
N PHE A 20 -2.51 -5.98 8.34
CA PHE A 20 -3.69 -5.66 9.15
C PHE A 20 -3.36 -5.02 10.51
N LEU A 21 -2.33 -5.47 11.22
CA LEU A 21 -1.99 -4.94 12.55
C LEU A 21 -1.83 -3.42 12.62
N PRO A 22 -1.18 -2.74 11.64
CA PRO A 22 -1.02 -1.30 11.69
C PRO A 22 -2.35 -0.54 11.59
N SER A 23 -3.44 -1.16 11.08
CA SER A 23 -4.75 -0.51 10.96
C SER A 23 -5.31 -0.03 12.29
N LEU A 24 -4.90 -0.66 13.40
CA LEU A 24 -5.28 -0.25 14.74
C LEU A 24 -4.85 1.19 15.08
N ILE A 25 -3.75 1.64 14.48
CA ILE A 25 -3.19 2.98 14.72
C ILE A 25 -3.27 3.89 13.49
N THR A 26 -3.35 3.33 12.27
CA THR A 26 -3.31 4.08 11.01
C THR A 26 -4.43 5.13 10.94
N GLY A 27 -5.63 4.84 11.42
CA GLY A 27 -6.73 5.81 11.48
C GLY A 27 -6.40 7.03 12.34
N ASN A 28 -5.76 6.83 13.49
CA ASN A 28 -5.33 7.92 14.37
C ASN A 28 -4.16 8.72 13.76
N LEU A 29 -3.25 8.04 13.06
CA LEU A 29 -2.16 8.69 12.33
C LEU A 29 -2.71 9.59 11.21
N ILE A 30 -3.71 9.11 10.46
CA ILE A 30 -4.38 9.90 9.41
C ILE A 30 -5.03 11.14 10.00
N LYS A 31 -5.73 11.03 11.13
CA LYS A 31 -6.32 12.18 11.82
C LYS A 31 -5.27 13.22 12.25
N LYS A 32 -4.10 12.76 12.69
CA LYS A 32 -3.04 13.64 13.21
C LYS A 32 -2.19 14.26 12.11
N TYR A 33 -1.83 13.50 11.07
CA TYR A 33 -0.84 13.90 10.06
C TYR A 33 -1.42 14.08 8.66
N GLY A 34 -2.67 13.66 8.45
CA GLY A 34 -3.34 13.72 7.16
C GLY A 34 -3.06 12.51 6.26
N HIS A 35 -3.94 12.30 5.28
CA HIS A 35 -3.89 11.18 4.35
C HIS A 35 -2.59 11.13 3.53
N ASN A 36 -2.20 12.29 2.97
CA ASN A 36 -1.03 12.35 2.09
C ASN A 36 0.25 11.93 2.82
N PHE A 37 0.43 12.37 4.06
CA PHE A 37 1.61 11.99 4.85
C PHE A 37 1.68 10.47 5.07
N ILE A 38 0.56 9.84 5.40
CA ILE A 38 0.51 8.39 5.61
C ILE A 38 0.72 7.64 4.29
N MET A 39 0.20 8.16 3.16
CA MET A 39 0.52 7.60 1.84
C MET A 39 2.00 7.69 1.52
N TYR A 40 2.67 8.81 1.84
CA TYR A 40 4.14 8.92 1.67
C TYR A 40 4.89 7.89 2.50
N LEU A 41 4.48 7.69 3.76
CA LEU A 41 5.08 6.65 4.59
C LEU A 41 4.89 5.26 3.98
N GLY A 42 3.71 4.98 3.41
CA GLY A 42 3.46 3.73 2.69
C GLY A 42 4.40 3.53 1.49
N LEU A 43 4.62 4.58 0.70
CA LEU A 43 5.57 4.54 -0.43
C LEU A 43 7.02 4.36 0.04
N ILE A 44 7.40 4.98 1.16
CA ILE A 44 8.72 4.79 1.76
C ILE A 44 8.90 3.32 2.17
N MET A 45 7.89 2.68 2.79
CA MET A 45 7.93 1.26 3.14
C MET A 45 8.10 0.37 1.90
N TYR A 46 7.41 0.67 0.79
CA TYR A 46 7.61 -0.04 -0.48
C TYR A 46 9.00 0.17 -1.06
N SER A 47 9.55 1.39 -0.97
CA SER A 47 10.93 1.67 -1.40
C SER A 47 11.95 0.87 -0.57
N VAL A 48 11.75 0.80 0.75
CA VAL A 48 12.58 -0.03 1.64
C VAL A 48 12.49 -1.50 1.27
N THR A 49 11.30 -2.01 0.96
CA THR A 49 11.12 -3.38 0.46
C THR A 49 11.97 -3.66 -0.78
N ILE A 50 11.92 -2.76 -1.76
CA ILE A 50 12.71 -2.89 -2.99
C ILE A 50 14.22 -2.86 -2.67
N LEU A 51 14.67 -1.95 -1.82
CA LEU A 51 16.09 -1.87 -1.42
C LEU A 51 16.56 -3.17 -0.75
N ILE A 52 15.78 -3.73 0.18
CA ILE A 52 16.11 -5.00 0.82
C ILE A 52 16.15 -6.14 -0.19
N SER A 53 15.31 -6.11 -1.24
CA SER A 53 15.26 -7.15 -2.27
C SER A 53 16.55 -7.26 -3.11
N PHE A 54 17.39 -6.23 -3.11
CA PHE A 54 18.70 -6.23 -3.77
C PHE A 54 19.81 -6.82 -2.90
N LEU A 55 19.57 -7.03 -1.60
CA LEU A 55 20.49 -7.70 -0.69
C LEU A 55 20.49 -9.22 -0.95
N ASP A 56 21.28 -9.94 -0.18
CA ASP A 56 21.36 -11.39 -0.27
C ASP A 56 20.01 -12.05 0.00
N GLN A 57 19.70 -13.10 -0.77
CA GLN A 57 18.42 -13.82 -0.66
C GLN A 57 18.48 -14.81 0.53
N ASN A 58 18.33 -14.29 1.74
CA ASN A 58 18.24 -15.07 2.96
C ASN A 58 16.88 -14.89 3.66
N PHE A 59 16.60 -15.75 4.64
CA PHE A 59 15.32 -15.75 5.36
C PHE A 59 14.99 -14.39 5.98
N TYR A 60 15.94 -13.71 6.61
CA TYR A 60 15.69 -12.45 7.30
C TYR A 60 15.39 -11.32 6.31
N ASN A 61 16.11 -11.26 5.19
CA ASN A 61 15.86 -10.25 4.17
C ASN A 61 14.48 -10.41 3.55
N TYR A 62 14.05 -11.64 3.26
CA TYR A 62 12.67 -11.90 2.81
C TYR A 62 11.65 -11.52 3.89
N LEU A 63 11.90 -11.89 5.15
CA LEU A 63 11.01 -11.59 6.27
C LEU A 63 10.82 -10.08 6.42
N PHE A 64 11.89 -9.30 6.51
CA PHE A 64 11.80 -7.86 6.66
C PHE A 64 11.23 -7.18 5.42
N ALA A 65 11.62 -7.59 4.21
CA ALA A 65 11.05 -7.05 2.98
C ALA A 65 9.52 -7.20 2.95
N LEU A 66 9.00 -8.37 3.31
CA LEU A 66 7.57 -8.65 3.30
C LEU A 66 6.81 -8.00 4.47
N ILE A 67 7.45 -7.81 5.62
CA ILE A 67 6.90 -6.99 6.72
C ILE A 67 6.72 -5.54 6.26
N PHE A 68 7.75 -4.91 5.70
CA PHE A 68 7.65 -3.53 5.19
C PHE A 68 6.65 -3.40 4.05
N LEU A 69 6.57 -4.40 3.17
CA LEU A 69 5.54 -4.48 2.13
C LEU A 69 4.13 -4.48 2.72
N GLY A 70 3.90 -5.26 3.77
CA GLY A 70 2.61 -5.32 4.48
C GLY A 70 2.23 -3.99 5.11
N ILE A 71 3.17 -3.35 5.83
CA ILE A 71 2.94 -2.03 6.44
C ILE A 71 2.64 -0.99 5.35
N GLY A 72 3.41 -0.98 4.27
CA GLY A 72 3.21 -0.06 3.14
C GLY A 72 1.84 -0.23 2.50
N TRP A 73 1.41 -1.48 2.29
CA TRP A 73 0.08 -1.79 1.80
C TRP A 73 -1.01 -1.24 2.73
N ASN A 74 -0.88 -1.47 4.04
CA ASN A 74 -1.84 -0.95 5.03
C ASN A 74 -1.99 0.57 4.94
N PHE A 75 -0.88 1.30 4.95
CA PHE A 75 -0.89 2.76 4.90
C PHE A 75 -1.53 3.29 3.62
N LEU A 76 -1.21 2.72 2.46
CA LEU A 76 -1.78 3.12 1.18
C LEU A 76 -3.27 2.76 1.08
N PHE A 77 -3.64 1.54 1.49
CA PHE A 77 -5.02 1.06 1.40
C PHE A 77 -5.96 1.84 2.34
N ILE A 78 -5.60 1.99 3.62
CA ILE A 78 -6.44 2.70 4.60
C ILE A 78 -6.54 4.19 4.25
N SER A 79 -5.42 4.82 3.83
CA SER A 79 -5.45 6.23 3.42
C SER A 79 -6.26 6.44 2.14
N GLY A 80 -6.14 5.55 1.15
CA GLY A 80 -6.88 5.61 -0.11
C GLY A 80 -8.38 5.44 0.08
N THR A 81 -8.80 4.41 0.80
CA THR A 81 -10.21 4.17 1.14
C THR A 81 -10.80 5.30 1.99
N SER A 82 -10.05 5.82 2.95
CA SER A 82 -10.48 6.96 3.76
C SER A 82 -10.64 8.23 2.94
N LEU A 83 -9.76 8.50 1.96
CA LEU A 83 -9.94 9.60 1.00
C LEU A 83 -11.16 9.42 0.10
N LEU A 84 -11.45 8.20 -0.30
CA LEU A 84 -12.64 7.92 -1.11
C LEU A 84 -13.92 8.33 -0.36
N VAL A 85 -14.00 8.04 0.94
CA VAL A 85 -15.13 8.42 1.80
C VAL A 85 -15.43 9.92 1.75
N LEU A 86 -14.41 10.76 1.61
CA LEU A 86 -14.57 12.22 1.55
C LEU A 86 -15.12 12.74 0.20
N ASN A 87 -15.23 11.88 -0.80
CA ASN A 87 -15.52 12.29 -2.17
C ASN A 87 -16.85 11.80 -2.73
N TYR A 88 -17.59 10.95 -2.02
CA TYR A 88 -18.93 10.51 -2.44
C TYR A 88 -20.02 11.05 -1.51
N LYS A 89 -21.27 11.02 -1.99
CA LYS A 89 -22.45 11.34 -1.18
C LYS A 89 -22.86 10.11 -0.37
N GLU A 90 -23.54 10.33 0.77
CA GLU A 90 -23.98 9.25 1.67
C GLU A 90 -24.82 8.18 0.95
N GLU A 91 -25.65 8.61 -0.01
CA GLU A 91 -26.51 7.74 -0.82
C GLU A 91 -25.73 6.79 -1.74
N GLU A 92 -24.49 7.18 -2.13
CA GLU A 92 -23.63 6.42 -3.06
C GLU A 92 -22.57 5.57 -2.33
N LYS A 93 -22.53 5.67 -1.00
CA LYS A 93 -21.49 5.08 -0.13
C LYS A 93 -21.22 3.60 -0.43
N PHE A 94 -22.27 2.78 -0.37
CA PHE A 94 -22.11 1.33 -0.56
C PHE A 94 -21.67 0.98 -1.98
N LYS A 95 -22.19 1.69 -2.99
CA LYS A 95 -21.81 1.49 -4.39
C LYS A 95 -20.36 1.91 -4.64
N ALA A 96 -19.96 3.07 -4.13
CA ALA A 96 -18.59 3.57 -4.32
C ALA A 96 -17.55 2.69 -3.61
N GLN A 97 -17.82 2.28 -2.37
CA GLN A 97 -16.94 1.37 -1.63
C GLN A 97 -16.89 -0.01 -2.26
N GLY A 98 -18.03 -0.61 -2.59
CA GLY A 98 -18.08 -1.92 -3.22
C GLY A 98 -17.34 -1.96 -4.58
N PHE A 99 -17.45 -0.90 -5.37
CA PHE A 99 -16.73 -0.81 -6.65
C PHE A 99 -15.22 -0.63 -6.43
N ASN A 100 -14.81 0.20 -5.46
CA ASN A 100 -13.41 0.34 -5.08
C ASN A 100 -12.80 -0.99 -4.65
N ASP A 101 -13.48 -1.69 -3.74
CA ASP A 101 -12.98 -2.96 -3.20
C ASP A 101 -12.92 -4.02 -4.29
N PHE A 102 -13.94 -4.09 -5.18
CA PHE A 102 -13.91 -4.97 -6.33
C PHE A 102 -12.68 -4.75 -7.21
N ILE A 103 -12.37 -3.50 -7.56
CA ILE A 103 -11.19 -3.17 -8.37
C ILE A 103 -9.90 -3.56 -7.63
N VAL A 104 -9.75 -3.13 -6.36
CA VAL A 104 -8.54 -3.37 -5.59
C VAL A 104 -8.27 -4.88 -5.45
N TYR A 105 -9.28 -5.65 -5.03
CA TYR A 105 -9.10 -7.09 -4.84
C TYR A 105 -8.98 -7.86 -6.16
N SER A 106 -9.61 -7.41 -7.24
CA SER A 106 -9.42 -8.00 -8.57
C SER A 106 -7.99 -7.81 -9.07
N ILE A 107 -7.44 -6.59 -8.97
CA ILE A 107 -6.05 -6.32 -9.35
C ILE A 107 -5.09 -7.12 -8.44
N HIS A 108 -5.37 -7.20 -7.16
CA HIS A 108 -4.59 -7.99 -6.21
C HIS A 108 -4.58 -9.48 -6.56
N ALA A 109 -5.74 -10.04 -6.88
CA ALA A 109 -5.86 -11.45 -7.29
C ALA A 109 -5.08 -11.73 -8.58
N ILE A 110 -5.23 -10.88 -9.60
CA ILE A 110 -4.50 -11.00 -10.86
C ILE A 110 -2.97 -10.88 -10.61
N GLY A 111 -2.57 -9.90 -9.80
CA GLY A 111 -1.17 -9.71 -9.42
C GLY A 111 -0.58 -10.92 -8.70
N SER A 112 -1.32 -11.47 -7.75
CA SER A 112 -0.90 -12.66 -6.98
C SER A 112 -0.78 -13.91 -7.85
N LEU A 113 -1.74 -14.15 -8.73
CA LEU A 113 -1.70 -15.28 -9.67
C LEU A 113 -0.56 -15.15 -10.69
N SER A 114 -0.35 -13.94 -11.22
CA SER A 114 0.73 -13.68 -12.17
C SER A 114 2.12 -13.69 -11.53
N ALA A 115 2.25 -13.31 -10.27
CA ALA A 115 3.54 -13.26 -9.56
C ALA A 115 4.24 -14.62 -9.53
N GLY A 116 3.50 -15.71 -9.36
CA GLY A 116 4.04 -17.07 -9.41
C GLY A 116 4.64 -17.40 -10.77
N VAL A 117 3.94 -17.07 -11.85
CA VAL A 117 4.41 -17.28 -13.23
C VAL A 117 5.64 -16.40 -13.51
N PHE A 118 5.59 -15.13 -13.15
CA PHE A 118 6.73 -14.23 -13.30
C PHE A 118 7.97 -14.71 -12.55
N LEU A 119 7.80 -15.21 -11.31
CA LEU A 119 8.91 -15.72 -10.53
C LEU A 119 9.51 -17.01 -11.13
N MET A 120 8.69 -17.84 -11.79
CA MET A 120 9.17 -19.02 -12.51
C MET A 120 9.96 -18.66 -13.78
N LEU A 121 9.56 -17.61 -14.50
CA LEU A 121 10.19 -17.18 -15.76
C LEU A 121 11.38 -16.23 -15.54
N THR A 122 11.47 -15.60 -14.38
CA THR A 122 12.49 -14.61 -14.05
C THR A 122 13.13 -14.92 -12.69
N ASN A 123 13.49 -13.91 -11.95
CA ASN A 123 13.97 -14.04 -10.57
C ASN A 123 13.40 -12.91 -9.69
N TRP A 124 13.58 -13.06 -8.39
CA TRP A 124 13.13 -12.10 -7.39
C TRP A 124 13.58 -10.65 -7.66
N LYS A 125 14.84 -10.45 -8.09
CA LYS A 125 15.39 -9.12 -8.37
C LYS A 125 14.71 -8.47 -9.56
N ILE A 126 14.51 -9.19 -10.65
CA ILE A 126 13.84 -8.68 -11.87
C ILE A 126 12.38 -8.30 -11.54
N MET A 127 11.69 -9.14 -10.78
CA MET A 127 10.31 -8.84 -10.35
C MET A 127 10.22 -7.52 -9.57
N ASN A 128 11.16 -7.26 -8.67
CA ASN A 128 11.21 -6.01 -7.92
C ASN A 128 11.60 -4.80 -8.79
N ILE A 129 12.48 -4.98 -9.78
CA ILE A 129 12.83 -3.92 -10.74
C ILE A 129 11.59 -3.50 -11.54
N LEU A 130 10.76 -4.44 -11.97
CA LEU A 130 9.51 -4.14 -12.69
C LEU A 130 8.49 -3.36 -11.84
N CYS A 131 8.58 -3.43 -10.52
CA CYS A 131 7.73 -2.63 -9.63
C CYS A 131 8.18 -1.15 -9.53
N ILE A 132 9.44 -0.83 -9.84
CA ILE A 132 9.98 0.53 -9.70
C ILE A 132 9.22 1.57 -10.54
N PRO A 133 8.96 1.36 -11.85
CA PRO A 133 8.20 2.30 -12.67
C PRO A 133 6.80 2.57 -12.11
N ILE A 134 6.13 1.53 -11.63
CA ILE A 134 4.79 1.64 -11.03
C ILE A 134 4.85 2.49 -9.77
N LEU A 135 5.86 2.26 -8.93
CA LEU A 135 6.07 3.01 -7.69
C LEU A 135 6.36 4.49 -7.97
N ILE A 136 7.17 4.79 -9.00
CA ILE A 136 7.44 6.17 -9.44
C ILE A 136 6.15 6.86 -9.90
N ILE A 137 5.32 6.19 -10.71
CA ILE A 137 4.03 6.74 -11.18
C ILE A 137 3.12 7.07 -9.99
N ILE A 138 3.00 6.17 -9.01
CA ILE A 138 2.18 6.39 -7.81
C ILE A 138 2.75 7.56 -6.99
N TYR A 139 4.07 7.62 -6.84
CA TYR A 139 4.74 8.72 -6.14
C TYR A 139 4.45 10.07 -6.79
N CYS A 140 4.59 10.16 -8.12
CA CYS A 140 4.26 11.37 -8.88
C CYS A 140 2.79 11.77 -8.71
N LYS A 141 1.86 10.80 -8.71
CA LYS A 141 0.43 11.08 -8.50
C LYS A 141 0.15 11.63 -7.10
N ILE A 142 0.72 11.04 -6.07
CA ILE A 142 0.53 11.50 -4.68
C ILE A 142 1.16 12.90 -4.48
N VAL A 143 2.32 13.17 -5.07
CA VAL A 143 2.96 14.50 -5.04
C VAL A 143 2.13 15.53 -5.81
N ALA A 144 1.61 15.18 -6.98
CA ALA A 144 0.80 16.09 -7.78
C ALA A 144 -0.60 16.35 -7.19
N TRP A 145 -1.12 15.45 -6.35
CA TRP A 145 -2.47 15.55 -5.78
C TRP A 145 -2.76 16.89 -5.08
N PRO A 146 -1.90 17.40 -4.19
CA PRO A 146 -2.11 18.70 -3.54
C PRO A 146 -2.02 19.90 -4.49
N LEU A 147 -1.42 19.72 -5.68
CA LEU A 147 -1.23 20.76 -6.68
C LEU A 147 -2.44 20.93 -7.60
N ILE A 148 -3.39 19.96 -7.59
CA ILE A 148 -4.59 20.02 -8.41
C ILE A 148 -5.62 20.95 -7.74
N PRO A 149 -5.99 22.11 -8.34
CA PRO A 149 -6.84 23.14 -7.70
C PRO A 149 -8.21 22.64 -7.27
N PHE A 150 -8.76 21.65 -8.00
CA PHE A 150 -10.07 21.06 -7.73
C PHE A 150 -10.14 20.33 -6.38
N PHE A 151 -9.10 19.61 -6.01
CA PHE A 151 -9.03 18.87 -4.74
C PHE A 151 -8.64 19.77 -3.56
N ARG A 152 -7.87 20.83 -3.80
CA ARG A 152 -7.45 21.81 -2.80
C ARG A 152 -8.64 22.52 -2.13
N LYS A 153 -9.72 22.82 -2.87
CA LYS A 153 -10.92 23.48 -2.30
C LYS A 153 -11.67 22.58 -1.29
N ARG A 154 -11.67 21.25 -1.48
CA ARG A 154 -12.37 20.33 -0.59
C ARG A 154 -11.62 20.01 0.71
N THR A 155 -10.29 19.95 0.66
CA THR A 155 -9.47 19.72 1.87
C THR A 155 -9.46 20.91 2.83
N HIS A 156 -9.66 22.15 2.34
CA HIS A 156 -9.78 23.33 3.21
C HIS A 156 -11.07 23.39 4.05
N TYR A 157 -12.17 22.79 3.57
CA TYR A 157 -13.41 22.74 4.35
C TYR A 157 -13.33 21.80 5.56
N PHE A 158 -12.46 20.80 5.55
CA PHE A 158 -12.31 19.85 6.66
C PHE A 158 -11.36 20.30 7.76
N ASN A 159 -10.41 21.19 7.47
CA ASN A 159 -9.60 21.82 8.53
C ASN A 159 -10.39 22.80 9.41
N PHE A 160 -11.60 23.19 9.00
CA PHE A 160 -12.45 24.11 9.75
C PHE A 160 -13.46 23.43 10.69
N ILE A 161 -13.70 22.11 10.52
CA ILE A 161 -14.61 21.32 11.35
C ILE A 161 -13.84 20.48 12.41
N GLY A 162 -12.54 20.66 12.52
CA GLY A 162 -11.66 19.97 13.47
C GLY A 162 -11.64 20.57 14.89
N ILE A 163 -12.73 21.25 15.30
CA ILE A 163 -12.97 21.61 16.70
C ILE A 163 -14.23 20.85 17.12
N PHE A 164 -14.01 19.60 17.54
CA PHE A 164 -14.75 18.88 18.62
C PHE A 164 -14.03 17.56 18.85
#